data_9541dcbd77561dae3583013ce5a8710f
#
_entry.id   9541dcbd77561dae3583013ce5a8710f
#
_cell.length_a   1.000
_cell.length_b   1.000
_cell.length_c   1.000
_cell.angle_alpha   90.00
_cell.angle_beta   90.00
_cell.angle_gamma   90.00
#
_symmetry.space_group_name_H-M   'P 1'
#
loop_
_entity.id
_entity.type
_entity.pdbx_description
1 polymer ?
#
loop_
_entity_poly.entity_id
_entity_poly.type
_entity_poly.pdbx_seq_one_letter_code
_entity_poly.pdbx_strand_id
1 'polypeptide(L)'
;MFWGDDMNVEKNMFTIGEMAKSIEITRKIILNYEAKGLITPDVKDGKNGNRYYTVDTFTKIRTVRILQKLGLSLDEIHAYLDGKTDLLPLIRRLEAMRDEINLNIEKL
;
A
#
# COMPACT_ATOMS: atom_id res chain seq x y z
N MET A 1 -0.01 28.78 -15.04
CA MET A 1 0.24 27.99 -15.16
C MET A 1 -0.23 27.62 -15.68
N PHE A 2 -0.35 27.42 -15.90
CA PHE A 2 -0.20 26.67 -16.01
C PHE A 2 -0.01 25.75 -16.53
N TRP A 3 0.11 25.87 -17.10
CA TRP A 3 0.73 24.68 -17.55
C TRP A 3 0.39 23.53 -16.71
N GLY A 4 0.13 23.90 -15.74
CA GLY A 4 0.34 23.02 -14.81
C GLY A 4 -0.62 21.96 -14.57
N ASP A 5 -1.84 22.25 -14.67
CA ASP A 5 -2.87 21.36 -14.17
C ASP A 5 -2.90 20.04 -14.92
N ASP A 6 -2.89 20.07 -16.23
CA ASP A 6 -2.91 18.86 -17.03
C ASP A 6 -1.63 18.05 -16.85
N MET A 7 -0.50 18.72 -16.84
CA MET A 7 0.78 18.06 -16.64
C MET A 7 0.90 17.49 -15.25
N ASN A 8 0.34 18.19 -14.27
CA ASN A 8 0.37 17.73 -12.89
C ASN A 8 -0.48 16.48 -12.70
N VAL A 9 -1.62 16.41 -13.37
CA VAL A 9 -2.47 15.21 -13.34
C VAL A 9 -1.70 14.02 -13.89
N GLU A 10 -1.04 14.17 -15.01
CA GLU A 10 -0.25 13.11 -15.61
C GLU A 10 0.93 12.70 -14.72
N LYS A 11 1.60 13.69 -14.12
CA LYS A 11 2.73 13.42 -13.24
C LYS A 11 2.32 12.77 -11.92
N ASN A 12 1.05 12.90 -11.56
CA ASN A 12 0.55 12.31 -10.33
C ASN A 12 0.02 10.90 -10.53
N MET A 13 0.15 10.39 -11.75
CA MET A 13 -0.22 9.02 -12.08
C MET A 13 1.02 8.19 -12.29
N PHE A 14 0.98 6.97 -11.79
CA PHE A 14 2.08 6.01 -11.90
C PHE A 14 1.62 4.76 -12.59
N THR A 15 2.46 4.20 -13.45
CA THR A 15 2.21 2.88 -14.02
C THR A 15 2.52 1.82 -12.97
N ILE A 16 2.03 0.59 -13.19
CA ILE A 16 2.33 -0.52 -12.29
C ILE A 16 3.84 -0.77 -12.21
N GLY A 17 4.55 -0.60 -13.32
CA GLY A 17 6.01 -0.75 -13.33
C GLY A 17 6.73 0.28 -12.49
N GLU A 18 6.28 1.53 -12.56
CA GLU A 18 6.83 2.61 -11.73
C GLU A 18 6.58 2.37 -10.25
N MET A 19 5.36 1.92 -9.91
CA MET A 19 5.01 1.57 -8.54
C MET A 19 5.86 0.42 -8.00
N ALA A 20 5.96 -0.64 -8.78
CA ALA A 20 6.73 -1.81 -8.39
C ALA A 20 8.20 -1.45 -8.11
N LYS A 21 8.78 -0.64 -8.99
CA LYS A 21 10.17 -0.20 -8.85
C LYS A 21 10.35 0.68 -7.61
N SER A 22 9.45 1.62 -7.39
CA SER A 22 9.55 2.59 -6.29
C SER A 22 9.41 1.93 -4.92
N ILE A 23 8.55 0.92 -4.81
CA ILE A 23 8.29 0.22 -3.54
C ILE A 23 9.18 -1.01 -3.40
N GLU A 24 9.91 -1.37 -4.48
CA GLU A 24 10.79 -2.53 -4.52
C GLU A 24 10.02 -3.85 -4.32
N ILE A 25 8.89 -3.95 -5.02
CA ILE A 25 8.09 -5.18 -5.06
C ILE A 25 7.84 -5.55 -6.52
N THR A 26 7.32 -6.74 -6.74
CA THR A 26 7.02 -7.20 -8.09
C THR A 26 5.63 -6.72 -8.54
N ARG A 27 5.44 -6.66 -9.85
CA ARG A 27 4.12 -6.39 -10.42
C ARG A 27 3.09 -7.41 -9.95
N LYS A 28 3.53 -8.64 -9.81
CA LYS A 28 2.67 -9.74 -9.34
C LYS A 28 2.10 -9.46 -7.96
N ILE A 29 2.91 -8.89 -7.07
CA ILE A 29 2.46 -8.53 -5.72
C ILE A 29 1.38 -7.46 -5.79
N ILE A 30 1.58 -6.44 -6.62
CA ILE A 30 0.58 -5.37 -6.78
C ILE A 30 -0.72 -5.94 -7.35
N LEU A 31 -0.63 -6.80 -8.35
CA LEU A 31 -1.80 -7.44 -8.95
C LEU A 31 -2.50 -8.36 -7.94
N ASN A 32 -1.76 -9.00 -7.05
CA ASN A 32 -2.34 -9.79 -5.99
C ASN A 32 -3.12 -8.92 -4.99
N TYR A 33 -2.58 -7.75 -4.66
CA TYR A 33 -3.30 -6.80 -3.80
C TYR A 33 -4.62 -6.35 -4.45
N GLU A 34 -4.59 -6.11 -5.76
CA GLU A 34 -5.79 -5.76 -6.52
C GLU A 34 -6.80 -6.91 -6.49
N ALA A 35 -6.33 -8.13 -6.73
CA ALA A 35 -7.19 -9.32 -6.73
C ALA A 35 -7.83 -9.56 -5.36
N LYS A 36 -7.13 -9.19 -4.29
CA LYS A 36 -7.64 -9.32 -2.92
C LYS A 36 -8.54 -8.15 -2.49
N GLY A 37 -8.75 -7.18 -3.38
CA GLY A 37 -9.59 -6.03 -3.07
C GLY A 37 -8.95 -4.99 -2.16
N LEU A 38 -7.64 -5.06 -1.97
CA LEU A 38 -6.93 -4.10 -1.12
C LEU A 38 -6.70 -2.77 -1.81
N ILE A 39 -6.56 -2.81 -3.12
CA ILE A 39 -6.38 -1.62 -3.96
C ILE A 39 -7.17 -1.78 -5.24
N THR A 40 -7.46 -0.65 -5.89
CA THR A 40 -8.02 -0.64 -7.24
C THR A 40 -7.20 0.35 -8.07
N PRO A 41 -6.99 0.06 -9.37
CA PRO A 41 -6.34 1.06 -10.22
C PRO A 41 -7.27 2.26 -10.36
N ASP A 42 -6.69 3.45 -10.35
CA ASP A 42 -7.46 4.69 -10.49
C ASP A 42 -7.92 4.90 -11.92
N VAL A 43 -7.10 4.47 -12.87
CA VAL A 43 -7.43 4.49 -14.29
C VAL A 43 -6.99 3.19 -14.92
N LYS A 44 -7.84 2.62 -15.75
CA LYS A 44 -7.51 1.44 -16.52
C LYS A 44 -7.74 1.77 -18.00
N ASP A 45 -6.68 1.71 -18.79
CA ASP A 45 -6.75 1.99 -20.20
C ASP A 45 -7.48 0.86 -20.92
N GLY A 46 -8.65 1.18 -21.48
CA GLY A 46 -9.49 0.19 -22.15
C GLY A 46 -8.86 -0.44 -23.38
N LYS A 47 -7.91 0.23 -24.02
CA LYS A 47 -7.26 -0.28 -25.24
C LYS A 47 -6.13 -1.23 -24.92
N ASN A 48 -5.31 -0.87 -23.93
CA ASN A 48 -4.08 -1.59 -23.62
C ASN A 48 -4.15 -2.39 -22.34
N GLY A 49 -5.21 -2.20 -21.56
CA GLY A 49 -5.31 -2.83 -20.25
C GLY A 49 -4.30 -2.28 -19.25
N ASN A 50 -3.63 -1.19 -19.56
CA ASN A 50 -2.67 -0.56 -18.69
C ASN A 50 -3.37 0.02 -17.47
N ARG A 51 -2.73 -0.11 -16.32
CA ARG A 51 -3.24 0.39 -15.05
C ARG A 51 -2.42 1.58 -14.60
N TYR A 52 -3.11 2.60 -14.10
CA TYR A 52 -2.48 3.81 -13.57
C TYR A 52 -2.98 4.03 -12.15
N TYR A 53 -2.09 4.50 -11.31
CA TYR A 53 -2.33 4.63 -9.86
C TYR A 53 -1.97 6.04 -9.41
N THR A 54 -2.79 6.61 -8.52
CA THR A 54 -2.51 7.91 -7.92
C THR A 54 -1.56 7.78 -6.73
N VAL A 55 -1.14 8.93 -6.21
CA VAL A 55 -0.33 8.99 -4.99
C VAL A 55 -1.05 8.33 -3.82
N ASP A 56 -2.37 8.49 -3.73
CA ASP A 56 -3.16 7.87 -2.66
C ASP A 56 -3.06 6.35 -2.72
N THR A 57 -3.18 5.77 -3.91
CA THR A 57 -3.04 4.32 -4.07
C THR A 57 -1.60 3.89 -3.81
N PHE A 58 -0.64 4.68 -4.23
CA PHE A 58 0.77 4.44 -3.92
C PHE A 58 0.98 4.32 -2.41
N THR A 59 0.46 5.29 -1.66
CA THR A 59 0.55 5.28 -0.20
C THR A 59 -0.13 4.04 0.40
N LYS A 60 -1.28 3.68 -0.15
CA LYS A 60 -2.01 2.50 0.29
C LYS A 60 -1.21 1.21 0.09
N ILE A 61 -0.58 1.06 -1.07
CA ILE A 61 0.27 -0.10 -1.36
C ILE A 61 1.42 -0.16 -0.36
N ARG A 62 2.07 0.97 -0.09
CA ARG A 62 3.14 1.03 0.89
C ARG A 62 2.66 0.63 2.28
N THR A 63 1.50 1.11 2.67
CA THR A 63 0.89 0.77 3.96
C THR A 63 0.63 -0.73 4.07
N VAL A 64 0.02 -1.32 3.04
CA VAL A 64 -0.21 -2.76 3.00
C VAL A 64 1.10 -3.52 3.13
N ARG A 65 2.13 -3.08 2.42
CA ARG A 65 3.43 -3.73 2.46
C ARG A 65 4.05 -3.69 3.85
N ILE A 66 3.98 -2.53 4.49
CA ILE A 66 4.51 -2.37 5.86
C ILE A 66 3.77 -3.29 6.82
N LEU A 67 2.45 -3.34 6.76
CA LEU A 67 1.65 -4.19 7.64
C LEU A 67 1.95 -5.66 7.40
N GLN A 68 2.17 -6.07 6.15
CA GLN A 68 2.59 -7.43 5.85
C GLN A 68 3.94 -7.76 6.48
N LYS A 69 4.88 -6.83 6.42
CA LYS A 69 6.20 -7.02 7.04
C LYS A 69 6.11 -7.13 8.55
N LEU A 70 5.10 -6.53 9.14
CA LEU A 70 4.83 -6.64 10.57
C LEU A 70 4.09 -7.93 10.94
N GLY A 71 3.82 -8.78 9.96
CA GLY A 71 3.26 -10.09 10.19
C GLY A 71 1.75 -10.19 10.05
N LEU A 72 1.08 -9.15 9.53
CA LEU A 72 -0.34 -9.24 9.28
C LEU A 72 -0.59 -9.96 7.96
N SER A 73 -1.64 -10.79 7.92
CA SER A 73 -2.09 -11.39 6.67
C SER A 73 -2.82 -10.37 5.82
N LEU A 74 -2.94 -10.62 4.52
CA LEU A 74 -3.70 -9.74 3.64
C LEU A 74 -5.17 -9.67 4.03
N ASP A 75 -5.74 -10.76 4.53
CA ASP A 75 -7.13 -10.79 4.98
C ASP A 75 -7.32 -9.90 6.22
N GLU A 76 -6.38 -9.96 7.16
CA GLU A 76 -6.40 -9.08 8.33
C GLU A 76 -6.31 -7.61 7.91
N ILE A 77 -5.39 -7.31 7.00
CA ILE A 77 -5.20 -5.95 6.50
C ILE A 77 -6.46 -5.46 5.82
N HIS A 78 -7.08 -6.30 5.00
CA HIS A 78 -8.32 -5.96 4.31
C HIS A 78 -9.42 -5.59 5.31
N ALA A 79 -9.56 -6.39 6.36
CA ALA A 79 -10.59 -6.15 7.38
C ALA A 79 -10.38 -4.81 8.08
N TYR A 80 -9.13 -4.45 8.38
CA TYR A 80 -8.83 -3.15 9.00
C TYR A 80 -9.06 -1.99 8.06
N LEU A 81 -8.68 -2.13 6.79
CA LEU A 81 -8.87 -1.06 5.80
C LEU A 81 -10.35 -0.81 5.51
N ASP A 82 -11.17 -1.84 5.60
CA ASP A 82 -12.61 -1.71 5.40
C ASP A 82 -13.34 -1.11 6.61
N GLY A 83 -12.63 -0.93 7.72
CA GLY A 83 -13.24 -0.41 8.94
C GLY A 83 -14.22 -1.37 9.60
N LYS A 84 -14.21 -2.63 9.22
CA LYS A 84 -15.12 -3.65 9.76
C LYS A 84 -14.59 -4.29 11.03
N THR A 85 -13.32 -4.08 11.32
CA THR A 85 -12.66 -4.71 12.45
C THR A 85 -12.16 -3.61 13.40
N ASP A 86 -12.33 -3.84 14.69
CA ASP A 86 -11.81 -2.95 15.72
C ASP A 86 -10.29 -2.83 15.58
N LEU A 87 -9.79 -1.61 15.60
CA LEU A 87 -8.36 -1.34 15.47
C LEU A 87 -7.58 -1.60 16.76
N LEU A 88 -8.25 -1.70 17.88
CA LEU A 88 -7.57 -1.84 19.17
C LEU A 88 -6.64 -3.05 19.24
N PRO A 89 -7.05 -4.26 18.80
CA PRO A 89 -6.12 -5.40 18.79
C PRO A 89 -4.88 -5.15 17.93
N LEU A 90 -5.03 -4.45 16.80
CA LEU A 90 -3.89 -4.12 15.95
C LEU A 90 -2.95 -3.15 16.66
N ILE A 91 -3.50 -2.13 17.30
CA ILE A 91 -2.70 -1.16 18.04
C ILE A 91 -1.91 -1.86 19.14
N ARG A 92 -2.55 -2.74 19.90
CA ARG A 92 -1.90 -3.51 20.96
C ARG A 92 -0.77 -4.39 20.41
N ARG A 93 -1.00 -5.00 19.25
CA ARG A 93 0.00 -5.83 18.60
C ARG A 93 1.22 -5.01 18.17
N LEU A 94 0.99 -3.83 17.61
CA LEU A 94 2.07 -2.94 17.20
C LEU A 94 2.83 -2.40 18.41
N GLU A 95 2.14 -2.07 19.49
CA GLU A 95 2.78 -1.65 20.73
C GLU A 95 3.66 -2.75 21.31
N ALA A 96 3.17 -3.99 21.32
CA ALA A 96 3.94 -5.12 21.79
C ALA A 96 5.21 -5.33 20.96
N MET A 97 5.11 -5.16 19.65
CA MET A 97 6.27 -5.26 18.75
C MET A 97 7.28 -4.14 19.02
N ARG A 98 6.80 -2.92 19.24
CA ARG A 98 7.65 -1.78 19.60
C ARG A 98 8.38 -2.08 20.92
N ASP A 99 7.68 -2.57 21.91
CA ASP A 99 8.25 -2.86 23.22
C ASP A 99 9.31 -3.95 23.13
N GLU A 100 9.09 -4.97 22.30
CA GLU A 100 10.07 -6.02 22.05
C GLU A 100 11.33 -5.46 21.40
N ILE A 101 11.19 -4.57 20.43
CA ILE A 101 12.33 -3.93 19.78
C ILE A 101 13.11 -3.08 20.79
N ASN A 102 12.43 -2.30 21.61
CA ASN A 102 13.05 -1.48 22.64
C ASN A 102 13.81 -2.32 23.65
N LEU A 103 13.23 -3.44 24.06
CA LEU A 103 13.89 -4.37 24.99
C LEU A 103 15.18 -4.93 24.39
N ASN A 104 15.16 -5.30 23.12
CA ASN A 104 16.34 -5.81 22.43
C ASN A 104 17.44 -4.76 22.33
N ILE A 105 17.07 -3.51 22.09
CA ILE A 105 18.03 -2.40 22.04
C ILE A 105 18.68 -2.20 23.41
N GLU A 106 17.91 -2.27 24.47
CA GLU A 106 18.43 -2.10 25.83
C GLU A 106 19.44 -3.18 26.22
N LYS A 107 19.33 -4.36 25.63
CA LYS A 107 20.25 -5.46 25.88
C LYS A 107 21.57 -5.33 25.16
N LEU A 108 21.62 -4.45 24.18
CA LEU A 108 22.84 -4.21 23.42
C LEU A 108 23.77 -3.26 24.18
#